data_a211d79817fb14df7f4f04a6fb7561a4
#
_entry.id   a211d79817fb14df7f4f04a6fb7561a4
#
_cell.length_a   1.000
_cell.length_b   1.000
_cell.length_c   1.000
_cell.angle_alpha   90.00
_cell.angle_beta   90.00
_cell.angle_gamma   90.00
#
_symmetry.space_group_name_H-M   'P 1'
#
loop_
_entity.id
_entity.type
_entity.pdbx_description
1 polymer ?
#
loop_
_entity_poly.entity_id
_entity_poly.type
_entity_poly.pdbx_seq_one_letter_code
_entity_poly.pdbx_strand_id
1 'polypeptide(L)'
;MLKDITLGQYFPGDTVAHRLDPRTKILLVVLYIIALFCAKNLLSYALLAAVLAVCVRISRVGMRSLVRGLKPVLFIIVFTALLNLFFTPGEQYLLEWGFLRVSDTGLRNAVFMVVRIMLLIMGTFLMTYTTSPISLTDALERLLNWMKRFHVPVHELAMMMSIALRFIPTLIEETDKIMSAQKARGADFESGGLIQKAKALIPILVPLFISAFRRADELATAMECRCYHGGEGRTRLHVLQYQTRDYIALAAGAVILAAVILMRNAGI
;
A
#
# COMPACT_ATOMS: atom_id res chain seq x y z
N MET A 1 18.26 3.86 -14.47
CA MET A 1 17.38 4.55 -13.50
C MET A 1 15.95 3.98 -13.42
N LEU A 2 15.37 3.46 -14.52
CA LEU A 2 14.00 2.87 -14.47
C LEU A 2 13.96 1.39 -14.07
N LYS A 3 15.10 0.70 -14.04
CA LYS A 3 15.20 -0.73 -13.67
C LYS A 3 14.88 -1.05 -12.20
N ASP A 4 14.85 -0.05 -11.33
CA ASP A 4 14.58 -0.22 -9.90
C ASP A 4 13.09 0.00 -9.54
N ILE A 5 12.24 0.28 -10.55
CA ILE A 5 10.79 0.34 -10.35
C ILE A 5 10.27 -1.10 -10.31
N THR A 6 10.43 -1.74 -9.17
CA THR A 6 9.74 -2.99 -8.89
C THR A 6 8.24 -2.70 -8.78
N LEU A 7 7.51 -3.01 -9.86
CA LEU A 7 6.04 -2.98 -9.91
C LEU A 7 5.47 -3.93 -8.86
N GLY A 8 5.07 -3.35 -7.71
CA GLY A 8 4.56 -4.09 -6.58
C GLY A 8 5.68 -4.85 -5.86
N GLN A 9 5.97 -4.49 -4.64
CA GLN A 9 6.93 -5.19 -3.79
C GLN A 9 6.38 -6.56 -3.33
N TYR A 10 5.67 -7.26 -4.23
CA TYR A 10 5.12 -8.57 -3.96
C TYR A 10 6.23 -9.62 -3.98
N PHE A 11 6.35 -10.36 -2.89
CA PHE A 11 7.24 -11.52 -2.80
C PHE A 11 6.41 -12.78 -3.00
N PRO A 12 6.59 -13.51 -4.11
CA PRO A 12 5.89 -14.78 -4.33
C PRO A 12 6.28 -15.78 -3.24
N GLY A 13 5.29 -16.41 -2.62
CA GLY A 13 5.48 -17.39 -1.55
C GLY A 13 4.23 -18.23 -1.34
N ASP A 14 4.42 -19.43 -0.78
CA ASP A 14 3.37 -20.43 -0.55
C ASP A 14 2.98 -20.56 0.93
N THR A 15 3.06 -19.49 1.70
CA THR A 15 2.69 -19.51 3.12
C THR A 15 1.18 -19.35 3.30
N VAL A 16 0.70 -19.67 4.50
CA VAL A 16 -0.72 -19.48 4.87
C VAL A 16 -1.16 -18.03 4.59
N ALA A 17 -0.31 -17.05 4.91
CA ALA A 17 -0.58 -15.64 4.64
C ALA A 17 -0.72 -15.32 3.14
N HIS A 18 0.03 -15.97 2.25
CA HIS A 18 -0.09 -15.79 0.81
C HIS A 18 -1.37 -16.41 0.25
N ARG A 19 -1.80 -17.55 0.82
CA ARG A 19 -2.97 -18.32 0.37
C ARG A 19 -4.31 -17.79 0.87
N LEU A 20 -4.34 -16.79 1.76
CA LEU A 20 -5.56 -16.10 2.18
C LEU A 20 -6.17 -15.32 1.02
N ASP A 21 -7.51 -15.27 1.00
CA ASP A 21 -8.25 -14.45 0.03
C ASP A 21 -7.83 -12.97 0.15
N PRO A 22 -7.50 -12.29 -0.96
CA PRO A 22 -7.09 -10.89 -0.93
C PRO A 22 -8.11 -9.96 -0.27
N ARG A 23 -9.42 -10.27 -0.35
CA ARG A 23 -10.49 -9.52 0.34
C ARG A 23 -10.35 -9.60 1.85
N THR A 24 -10.08 -10.82 2.36
CA THR A 24 -9.82 -11.06 3.78
C THR A 24 -8.63 -10.26 4.27
N LYS A 25 -7.55 -10.19 3.50
CA LYS A 25 -6.35 -9.42 3.84
C LYS A 25 -6.63 -7.93 3.94
N ILE A 26 -7.40 -7.36 2.98
CA ILE A 26 -7.81 -5.95 3.04
C ILE A 26 -8.61 -5.69 4.32
N LEU A 27 -9.62 -6.52 4.60
CA LEU A 27 -10.44 -6.37 5.79
C LEU A 27 -9.63 -6.48 7.09
N LEU A 28 -8.70 -7.44 7.16
CA LEU A 28 -7.81 -7.61 8.31
C LEU A 28 -6.91 -6.39 8.52
N VAL A 29 -6.36 -5.81 7.45
CA VAL A 29 -5.56 -4.58 7.56
C VAL A 29 -6.41 -3.41 8.04
N VAL A 30 -7.64 -3.27 7.54
CA VAL A 30 -8.57 -2.24 8.02
C VAL A 30 -8.89 -2.43 9.51
N LEU A 31 -9.21 -3.66 9.93
CA LEU A 31 -9.45 -3.98 11.35
C LEU A 31 -8.20 -3.68 12.20
N TYR A 32 -7.02 -4.03 11.72
CA TYR A 32 -5.76 -3.75 12.39
C TYR A 32 -5.49 -2.24 12.53
N ILE A 33 -5.76 -1.46 11.48
CA ILE A 33 -5.66 0.01 11.53
C ILE A 33 -6.61 0.57 12.57
N ILE A 34 -7.88 0.14 12.57
CA ILE A 34 -8.88 0.56 13.57
C ILE A 34 -8.41 0.21 14.98
N ALA A 35 -7.89 -1.01 15.18
CA ALA A 35 -7.36 -1.44 16.49
C ALA A 35 -6.19 -0.56 16.96
N LEU A 36 -5.26 -0.17 16.06
CA LEU A 36 -4.15 0.74 16.36
C LEU A 36 -4.62 2.13 16.79
N PHE A 37 -5.68 2.65 16.17
CA PHE A 37 -6.26 3.95 16.57
C PHE A 37 -7.07 3.87 17.87
N CYS A 38 -7.65 2.71 18.18
CA CYS A 38 -8.32 2.46 19.44
C CYS A 38 -7.35 2.25 20.62
N ALA A 39 -6.12 1.81 20.35
CA ALA A 39 -5.11 1.54 21.37
C ALA A 39 -4.66 2.83 22.06
N LYS A 40 -4.75 2.85 23.42
CA LYS A 40 -4.29 3.96 24.26
C LYS A 40 -3.20 3.52 25.24
N ASN A 41 -3.11 2.22 25.55
CA ASN A 41 -2.31 1.68 26.64
C ASN A 41 -1.14 0.87 26.08
N LEU A 42 -0.04 0.81 26.83
CA LEU A 42 1.17 0.05 26.45
C LEU A 42 0.85 -1.42 26.17
N LEU A 43 -0.05 -2.04 26.95
CA LEU A 43 -0.44 -3.42 26.78
C LEU A 43 -1.14 -3.67 25.42
N SER A 44 -2.01 -2.73 25.00
CA SER A 44 -2.68 -2.79 23.69
C SER A 44 -1.68 -2.73 22.54
N TYR A 45 -0.66 -1.85 22.63
CA TYR A 45 0.40 -1.78 21.63
C TYR A 45 1.28 -3.03 21.62
N ALA A 46 1.58 -3.59 22.81
CA ALA A 46 2.35 -4.84 22.91
C ALA A 46 1.58 -6.02 22.29
N LEU A 47 0.28 -6.12 22.51
CA LEU A 47 -0.59 -7.12 21.88
C LEU A 47 -0.57 -6.99 20.35
N LEU A 48 -0.78 -5.77 19.82
CA LEU A 48 -0.78 -5.53 18.37
C LEU A 48 0.59 -5.78 17.72
N ALA A 49 1.68 -5.43 18.42
CA ALA A 49 3.03 -5.75 18.00
C ALA A 49 3.28 -7.27 17.98
N ALA A 50 2.82 -8.01 18.99
CA ALA A 50 2.91 -9.48 19.04
C ALA A 50 2.12 -10.12 17.89
N VAL A 51 0.90 -9.65 17.62
CA VAL A 51 0.08 -10.12 16.48
C VAL A 51 0.81 -9.88 15.15
N LEU A 52 1.37 -8.68 14.96
CA LEU A 52 2.14 -8.37 13.77
C LEU A 52 3.38 -9.28 13.63
N ALA A 53 4.11 -9.49 14.72
CA ALA A 53 5.29 -10.37 14.74
C ALA A 53 4.93 -11.82 14.36
N VAL A 54 3.80 -12.34 14.85
CA VAL A 54 3.27 -13.65 14.47
C VAL A 54 2.92 -13.68 12.98
N CYS A 55 2.21 -12.67 12.47
CA CYS A 55 1.87 -12.56 11.05
C CYS A 55 3.12 -12.51 10.16
N VAL A 56 4.14 -11.75 10.55
CA VAL A 56 5.43 -11.67 9.84
C VAL A 56 6.12 -13.04 9.82
N ARG A 57 6.15 -13.76 10.94
CA ARG A 57 6.71 -15.11 11.01
C ARG A 57 5.99 -16.11 10.12
N ILE A 58 4.64 -16.09 10.14
CA ILE A 58 3.81 -16.97 9.29
C ILE A 58 4.02 -16.64 7.81
N SER A 59 4.13 -15.37 7.44
CA SER A 59 4.33 -14.95 6.05
C SER A 59 5.72 -15.23 5.50
N ARG A 60 6.70 -15.54 6.38
CA ARG A 60 8.13 -15.71 6.02
C ARG A 60 8.73 -14.50 5.29
N VAL A 61 8.12 -13.34 5.42
CA VAL A 61 8.67 -12.08 4.90
C VAL A 61 9.87 -11.67 5.74
N GLY A 62 10.99 -11.36 5.10
CA GLY A 62 12.20 -10.96 5.78
C GLY A 62 12.01 -9.64 6.57
N MET A 63 12.29 -9.65 7.87
CA MET A 63 12.22 -8.45 8.72
C MET A 63 13.04 -7.28 8.14
N ARG A 64 14.16 -7.58 7.46
CA ARG A 64 14.98 -6.57 6.79
C ARG A 64 14.21 -5.79 5.72
N SER A 65 13.29 -6.45 4.99
CA SER A 65 12.47 -5.79 3.95
C SER A 65 11.43 -4.85 4.59
N LEU A 66 10.81 -5.26 5.70
CA LEU A 66 9.87 -4.42 6.45
C LEU A 66 10.58 -3.18 7.02
N VAL A 67 11.75 -3.35 7.65
CA VAL A 67 12.54 -2.23 8.19
C VAL A 67 13.07 -1.32 7.07
N ARG A 68 13.45 -1.89 5.93
CA ARG A 68 13.86 -1.07 4.77
C ARG A 68 12.72 -0.20 4.25
N GLY A 69 11.49 -0.68 4.30
CA GLY A 69 10.29 0.09 3.96
C GLY A 69 10.05 1.29 4.89
N LEU A 70 10.55 1.27 6.13
CA LEU A 70 10.45 2.40 7.06
C LEU A 70 11.42 3.55 6.73
N LYS A 71 12.54 3.28 6.00
CA LYS A 71 13.56 4.30 5.71
C LYS A 71 13.02 5.60 5.10
N PRO A 72 12.18 5.57 4.03
CA PRO A 72 11.68 6.80 3.41
C PRO A 72 10.75 7.59 4.34
N VAL A 73 10.13 6.92 5.32
CA VAL A 73 9.18 7.53 6.27
C VAL A 73 9.85 7.94 7.57
N LEU A 74 11.12 7.54 7.79
CA LEU A 74 11.86 7.81 9.02
C LEU A 74 11.93 9.32 9.33
N PHE A 75 12.12 10.15 8.31
CA PHE A 75 12.14 11.60 8.48
C PHE A 75 10.81 12.10 9.06
N ILE A 76 9.67 11.64 8.54
CA ILE A 76 8.35 12.04 9.02
C ILE A 76 8.13 11.53 10.45
N ILE A 77 8.56 10.29 10.75
CA ILE A 77 8.45 9.71 12.09
C ILE A 77 9.23 10.54 13.11
N VAL A 78 10.48 10.88 12.80
CA VAL A 78 11.33 11.68 13.69
C VAL A 78 10.75 13.09 13.84
N PHE A 79 10.33 13.71 12.74
CA PHE A 79 9.75 15.06 12.78
C PHE A 79 8.48 15.12 13.61
N THR A 80 7.55 14.19 13.44
CA THR A 80 6.32 14.11 14.24
C THR A 80 6.60 13.78 15.70
N ALA A 81 7.60 12.95 16.00
CA ALA A 81 8.05 12.67 17.36
C ALA A 81 8.57 13.94 18.05
N LEU A 82 9.42 14.72 17.36
CA LEU A 82 9.92 15.99 17.86
C LEU A 82 8.82 17.01 18.11
N LEU A 83 7.87 17.13 17.17
CA LEU A 83 6.71 18.01 17.37
C LEU A 83 5.90 17.61 18.60
N ASN A 84 5.58 16.34 18.78
CA ASN A 84 4.85 15.88 19.96
C ASN A 84 5.64 16.08 21.25
N LEU A 85 6.96 15.88 21.22
CA LEU A 85 7.82 16.03 22.38
C LEU A 85 7.86 17.48 22.89
N PHE A 86 7.95 18.45 21.97
CA PHE A 86 8.15 19.86 22.34
C PHE A 86 6.86 20.69 22.41
N PHE A 87 5.85 20.32 21.61
CA PHE A 87 4.62 21.13 21.49
C PHE A 87 3.42 20.57 22.25
N THR A 88 3.54 19.36 22.87
CA THR A 88 2.44 18.82 23.67
C THR A 88 2.51 19.40 25.10
N PRO A 89 1.54 20.19 25.54
CA PRO A 89 1.50 20.68 26.92
C PRO A 89 1.22 19.52 27.89
N GLY A 90 1.84 19.54 29.05
CA GLY A 90 1.63 18.57 30.12
C GLY A 90 1.68 19.21 31.49
N GLU A 91 1.20 18.48 32.50
CA GLU A 91 1.12 18.96 33.88
C GLU A 91 2.48 19.05 34.58
N GLN A 92 3.43 18.20 34.17
CA GLN A 92 4.80 18.16 34.72
C GLN A 92 5.82 18.33 33.59
N TYR A 93 6.69 19.32 33.75
CA TYR A 93 7.80 19.57 32.84
C TYR A 93 9.07 18.89 33.39
N LEU A 94 9.64 17.94 32.62
CA LEU A 94 10.87 17.23 32.96
C LEU A 94 12.12 18.08 32.68
N LEU A 95 12.05 18.97 31.69
CA LEU A 95 13.13 19.86 31.30
C LEU A 95 12.54 21.18 30.79
N GLU A 96 12.94 22.29 31.40
CA GLU A 96 12.64 23.65 30.96
C GLU A 96 13.93 24.30 30.48
N TRP A 97 14.13 24.35 29.16
CA TRP A 97 15.24 25.09 28.59
C TRP A 97 14.72 26.18 27.65
N GLY A 98 14.32 27.29 28.22
CA GLY A 98 13.80 28.47 27.51
C GLY A 98 12.54 28.16 26.67
N PHE A 99 12.68 28.07 25.38
CA PHE A 99 11.57 27.84 24.43
C PHE A 99 11.17 26.37 24.27
N LEU A 100 12.04 25.44 24.68
CA LEU A 100 11.84 24.00 24.57
C LEU A 100 11.45 23.42 25.93
N ARG A 101 10.19 23.02 26.06
CA ARG A 101 9.64 22.40 27.27
C ARG A 101 9.29 20.94 26.96
N VAL A 102 9.96 20.03 27.64
CA VAL A 102 9.65 18.59 27.53
C VAL A 102 8.74 18.21 28.69
N SER A 103 7.51 17.83 28.38
CA SER A 103 6.55 17.33 29.36
C SER A 103 6.52 15.79 29.37
N ASP A 104 6.17 15.20 30.53
CA ASP A 104 6.00 13.74 30.64
C ASP A 104 4.93 13.21 29.68
N THR A 105 3.81 13.93 29.58
CA THR A 105 2.73 13.62 28.62
C THR A 105 3.20 13.73 27.17
N GLY A 106 4.05 14.73 26.86
CA GLY A 106 4.66 14.89 25.54
C GLY A 106 5.56 13.73 25.17
N LEU A 107 6.40 13.29 26.10
CA LEU A 107 7.28 12.14 25.89
C LEU A 107 6.49 10.84 25.65
N ARG A 108 5.50 10.58 26.49
CA ARG A 108 4.61 9.41 26.36
C ARG A 108 3.87 9.42 25.02
N ASN A 109 3.30 10.56 24.63
CA ASN A 109 2.59 10.69 23.36
C ASN A 109 3.52 10.55 22.16
N ALA A 110 4.75 11.10 22.22
CA ALA A 110 5.75 10.93 21.17
C ALA A 110 6.11 9.46 20.98
N VAL A 111 6.39 8.71 22.05
CA VAL A 111 6.69 7.27 21.97
C VAL A 111 5.52 6.47 21.39
N PHE A 112 4.30 6.69 21.91
CA PHE A 112 3.13 5.99 21.39
C PHE A 112 2.83 6.32 19.93
N MET A 113 3.06 7.55 19.50
CA MET A 113 2.88 7.95 18.11
C MET A 113 3.90 7.29 17.18
N VAL A 114 5.17 7.26 17.58
CA VAL A 114 6.23 6.56 16.83
C VAL A 114 5.89 5.08 16.67
N VAL A 115 5.55 4.39 17.78
CA VAL A 115 5.18 2.97 17.76
C VAL A 115 3.97 2.75 16.88
N ARG A 116 2.92 3.60 16.99
CA ARG A 116 1.72 3.51 16.16
C ARG A 116 2.05 3.60 14.69
N ILE A 117 2.82 4.62 14.27
CA ILE A 117 3.19 4.82 12.86
C ILE A 117 4.03 3.64 12.35
N MET A 118 5.00 3.15 13.14
CA MET A 118 5.79 1.98 12.76
C MET A 118 4.93 0.73 12.55
N LEU A 119 4.04 0.41 13.49
CA LEU A 119 3.15 -0.74 13.41
C LEU A 119 2.17 -0.64 12.25
N LEU A 120 1.62 0.55 11.98
CA LEU A 120 0.73 0.82 10.87
C LEU A 120 1.43 0.56 9.52
N ILE A 121 2.62 1.11 9.35
CA ILE A 121 3.39 0.96 8.11
C ILE A 121 3.81 -0.51 7.92
N MET A 122 4.29 -1.17 8.96
CA MET A 122 4.70 -2.57 8.88
C MET A 122 3.52 -3.49 8.55
N GLY A 123 2.33 -3.23 9.13
CA GLY A 123 1.12 -4.00 8.84
C GLY A 123 0.64 -3.84 7.40
N THR A 124 0.64 -2.62 6.87
CA THR A 124 0.28 -2.36 5.47
C THR A 124 1.29 -2.94 4.48
N PHE A 125 2.59 -2.84 4.76
CA PHE A 125 3.62 -3.47 3.94
C PHE A 125 3.51 -4.99 3.92
N LEU A 126 3.15 -5.62 5.04
CA LEU A 126 2.96 -7.06 5.08
C LEU A 126 1.86 -7.51 4.09
N MET A 127 0.76 -6.76 3.99
CA MET A 127 -0.28 -7.01 2.99
C MET A 127 0.27 -6.85 1.57
N THR A 128 0.99 -5.76 1.31
CA THR A 128 1.56 -5.48 -0.02
C THR A 128 2.57 -6.55 -0.45
N TYR A 129 3.39 -7.06 0.48
CA TYR A 129 4.37 -8.11 0.20
C TYR A 129 3.74 -9.49 -0.03
N THR A 130 2.54 -9.74 0.54
CA THR A 130 1.87 -11.04 0.44
C THR A 130 0.73 -11.09 -0.58
N THR A 131 0.44 -9.97 -1.28
CA THR A 131 -0.68 -9.89 -2.22
C THR A 131 -0.24 -9.25 -3.52
N SER A 132 -0.49 -9.93 -4.66
CA SER A 132 -0.16 -9.34 -5.96
C SER A 132 -1.07 -8.15 -6.29
N PRO A 133 -0.58 -7.13 -7.02
CA PRO A 133 -1.39 -5.97 -7.41
C PRO A 133 -2.67 -6.35 -8.18
N ILE A 134 -2.58 -7.36 -9.04
CA ILE A 134 -3.73 -7.86 -9.82
C ILE A 134 -4.78 -8.48 -8.89
N SER A 135 -4.35 -9.32 -7.93
CA SER A 135 -5.28 -9.90 -6.95
C SER A 135 -5.90 -8.86 -6.04
N LEU A 136 -5.17 -7.77 -5.77
CA LEU A 136 -5.67 -6.65 -4.98
C LEU A 136 -6.78 -5.89 -5.74
N THR A 137 -6.62 -5.67 -7.05
CA THR A 137 -7.66 -5.04 -7.89
C THR A 137 -8.92 -5.89 -7.96
N ASP A 138 -8.78 -7.22 -8.10
CA ASP A 138 -9.93 -8.14 -8.08
C ASP A 138 -10.66 -8.14 -6.74
N ALA A 139 -9.91 -8.06 -5.63
CA ALA A 139 -10.49 -7.97 -4.31
C ALA A 139 -11.25 -6.64 -4.10
N LEU A 140 -10.66 -5.52 -4.53
CA LEU A 140 -11.29 -4.20 -4.46
C LEU A 140 -12.59 -4.15 -5.27
N GLU A 141 -12.59 -4.71 -6.49
CA GLU A 141 -13.81 -4.79 -7.30
C GLU A 141 -14.93 -5.53 -6.55
N ARG A 142 -14.59 -6.66 -5.90
CA ARG A 142 -15.57 -7.45 -5.14
C ARG A 142 -16.06 -6.72 -3.89
N LEU A 143 -15.15 -6.07 -3.15
CA LEU A 143 -15.50 -5.32 -1.94
C LEU A 143 -16.32 -4.07 -2.27
N LEU A 144 -16.01 -3.39 -3.37
CA LEU A 144 -16.70 -2.18 -3.81
C LEU A 144 -17.96 -2.46 -4.65
N ASN A 145 -18.31 -3.73 -4.90
CA ASN A 145 -19.45 -4.09 -5.71
C ASN A 145 -20.79 -3.50 -5.20
N TRP A 146 -20.91 -3.21 -3.89
CA TRP A 146 -22.07 -2.52 -3.32
C TRP A 146 -22.23 -1.09 -3.85
N MET A 147 -21.12 -0.44 -4.29
CA MET A 147 -21.14 0.90 -4.87
C MET A 147 -21.82 0.95 -6.24
N LYS A 148 -22.04 -0.18 -6.91
CA LYS A 148 -22.88 -0.26 -8.12
C LYS A 148 -24.28 0.28 -7.87
N ARG A 149 -24.80 0.18 -6.63
CA ARG A 149 -26.08 0.76 -6.23
C ARG A 149 -26.11 2.29 -6.36
N PHE A 150 -24.94 2.92 -6.31
CA PHE A 150 -24.74 4.37 -6.49
C PHE A 150 -24.32 4.73 -7.93
N HIS A 151 -24.56 3.85 -8.91
CA HIS A 151 -24.20 4.02 -10.33
C HIS A 151 -22.69 4.18 -10.57
N VAL A 152 -21.84 3.71 -9.64
CA VAL A 152 -20.38 3.72 -9.85
C VAL A 152 -19.98 2.52 -10.72
N PRO A 153 -19.27 2.73 -11.85
CA PRO A 153 -18.86 1.68 -12.77
C PRO A 153 -17.65 0.89 -12.22
N VAL A 154 -17.88 0.15 -11.12
CA VAL A 154 -16.80 -0.54 -10.38
C VAL A 154 -16.09 -1.59 -11.23
N HIS A 155 -16.84 -2.29 -12.09
CA HIS A 155 -16.27 -3.30 -12.98
C HIS A 155 -15.31 -2.68 -14.00
N GLU A 156 -15.74 -1.59 -14.64
CA GLU A 156 -14.97 -0.85 -15.64
C GLU A 156 -13.70 -0.26 -15.01
N LEU A 157 -13.79 0.29 -13.80
CA LEU A 157 -12.64 0.79 -13.06
C LEU A 157 -11.63 -0.33 -12.75
N ALA A 158 -12.10 -1.49 -12.27
CA ALA A 158 -11.23 -2.62 -11.98
C ALA A 158 -10.58 -3.18 -13.24
N MET A 159 -11.31 -3.22 -14.35
CA MET A 159 -10.78 -3.63 -15.65
C MET A 159 -9.70 -2.66 -16.13
N MET A 160 -9.95 -1.33 -16.07
CA MET A 160 -8.95 -0.33 -16.43
C MET A 160 -7.68 -0.47 -15.58
N MET A 161 -7.81 -0.68 -14.26
CA MET A 161 -6.67 -0.92 -13.38
C MET A 161 -5.90 -2.19 -13.76
N SER A 162 -6.60 -3.28 -14.07
CA SER A 162 -5.98 -4.55 -14.47
C SER A 162 -5.22 -4.41 -15.80
N ILE A 163 -5.80 -3.70 -16.78
CA ILE A 163 -5.16 -3.38 -18.06
C ILE A 163 -3.92 -2.50 -17.84
N ALA A 164 -4.05 -1.45 -17.02
CA ALA A 164 -2.94 -0.56 -16.70
C ALA A 164 -1.78 -1.34 -16.06
N LEU A 165 -2.04 -2.16 -15.02
CA LEU A 165 -1.03 -2.97 -14.35
C LEU A 165 -0.32 -3.95 -15.31
N ARG A 166 -1.04 -4.45 -16.31
CA ARG A 166 -0.46 -5.31 -17.35
C ARG A 166 0.42 -4.56 -18.32
N PHE A 167 0.07 -3.30 -18.66
CA PHE A 167 0.83 -2.52 -19.64
C PHE A 167 2.02 -1.77 -19.04
N ILE A 168 2.04 -1.50 -17.74
CA ILE A 168 3.16 -0.78 -17.10
C ILE A 168 4.52 -1.43 -17.40
N PRO A 169 4.75 -2.76 -17.23
CA PRO A 169 6.04 -3.37 -17.58
C PRO A 169 6.44 -3.12 -19.03
N THR A 170 5.50 -3.28 -19.94
CA THR A 170 5.73 -3.11 -21.37
C THR A 170 6.06 -1.66 -21.72
N LEU A 171 5.37 -0.69 -21.09
CA LEU A 171 5.66 0.75 -21.27
C LEU A 171 7.03 1.14 -20.70
N ILE A 172 7.47 0.52 -19.60
CA ILE A 172 8.81 0.73 -19.05
C ILE A 172 9.87 0.24 -20.05
N GLU A 173 9.73 -0.97 -20.58
CA GLU A 173 10.65 -1.52 -21.59
C GLU A 173 10.68 -0.64 -22.85
N GLU A 174 9.55 -0.14 -23.28
CA GLU A 174 9.44 0.73 -24.45
C GLU A 174 10.08 2.09 -24.18
N THR A 175 9.89 2.65 -22.99
CA THR A 175 10.55 3.87 -22.55
C THR A 175 12.08 3.71 -22.57
N ASP A 176 12.62 2.59 -22.09
CA ASP A 176 14.05 2.31 -22.12
C ASP A 176 14.58 2.21 -23.56
N LYS A 177 13.82 1.62 -24.48
CA LYS A 177 14.17 1.52 -25.89
C LYS A 177 14.18 2.90 -26.56
N ILE A 178 13.13 3.72 -26.35
CA ILE A 178 13.02 5.07 -26.89
C ILE A 178 14.15 5.94 -26.32
N MET A 179 14.41 5.87 -25.01
CA MET A 179 15.47 6.62 -24.35
C MET A 179 16.84 6.27 -24.93
N SER A 180 17.11 4.99 -25.15
CA SER A 180 18.37 4.54 -25.74
C SER A 180 18.54 5.03 -27.19
N ALA A 181 17.47 5.00 -27.98
CA ALA A 181 17.48 5.53 -29.34
C ALA A 181 17.69 7.04 -29.38
N GLN A 182 17.08 7.80 -28.48
CA GLN A 182 17.27 9.26 -28.40
C GLN A 182 18.67 9.62 -27.89
N LYS A 183 19.25 8.85 -26.96
CA LYS A 183 20.66 9.01 -26.55
C LYS A 183 21.62 8.80 -27.71
N ALA A 184 21.38 7.79 -28.56
CA ALA A 184 22.17 7.55 -29.76
C ALA A 184 22.06 8.69 -30.81
N ARG A 185 20.97 9.47 -30.78
CA ARG A 185 20.75 10.66 -31.60
C ARG A 185 21.35 11.95 -30.98
N GLY A 186 22.06 11.81 -29.83
CA GLY A 186 22.72 12.93 -29.15
C GLY A 186 21.83 13.67 -28.15
N ALA A 187 20.67 13.10 -27.77
CA ALA A 187 19.85 13.72 -26.73
C ALA A 187 20.52 13.55 -25.35
N ASP A 188 20.64 14.64 -24.62
CA ASP A 188 21.16 14.69 -23.26
C ASP A 188 20.01 14.90 -22.26
N PHE A 189 19.84 13.94 -21.36
CA PHE A 189 18.79 13.94 -20.34
C PHE A 189 19.31 14.31 -18.94
N GLU A 190 20.62 14.47 -18.78
CA GLU A 190 21.27 14.61 -17.46
C GLU A 190 21.79 16.03 -17.21
N SER A 191 22.19 16.76 -18.25
CA SER A 191 22.73 18.11 -18.13
C SER A 191 21.66 19.20 -18.20
N GLY A 192 21.96 20.37 -17.64
CA GLY A 192 21.12 21.56 -17.70
C GLY A 192 20.14 21.77 -16.55
N GLY A 193 19.44 22.91 -16.60
CA GLY A 193 18.43 23.31 -15.60
C GLY A 193 17.13 22.51 -15.72
N LEU A 194 16.24 22.67 -14.71
CA LEU A 194 14.96 21.93 -14.64
C LEU A 194 14.10 22.05 -15.91
N ILE A 195 14.02 23.24 -16.49
CA ILE A 195 13.25 23.50 -17.73
C ILE A 195 13.86 22.75 -18.91
N GLN A 196 15.19 22.72 -19.00
CA GLN A 196 15.91 22.04 -20.06
C GLN A 196 15.75 20.51 -19.97
N LYS A 197 15.81 19.95 -18.77
CA LYS A 197 15.50 18.55 -18.50
C LYS A 197 14.05 18.20 -18.85
N ALA A 198 13.09 19.05 -18.51
CA ALA A 198 11.69 18.85 -18.91
C ALA A 198 11.50 18.86 -20.44
N LYS A 199 12.16 19.77 -21.17
CA LYS A 199 12.13 19.78 -22.63
C LYS A 199 12.79 18.54 -23.26
N ALA A 200 13.85 18.01 -22.64
CA ALA A 200 14.52 16.80 -23.10
C ALA A 200 13.62 15.54 -22.98
N LEU A 201 12.59 15.55 -22.12
CA LEU A 201 11.63 14.44 -22.01
C LEU A 201 10.59 14.41 -23.15
N ILE A 202 10.34 15.53 -23.86
CA ILE A 202 9.33 15.60 -24.93
C ILE A 202 9.59 14.57 -26.04
N PRO A 203 10.83 14.37 -26.54
CA PRO A 203 11.15 13.38 -27.57
C PRO A 203 10.92 11.92 -27.10
N ILE A 204 10.79 11.68 -25.80
CA ILE A 204 10.43 10.37 -25.23
C ILE A 204 8.92 10.26 -25.09
N LEU A 205 8.26 11.31 -24.58
CA LEU A 205 6.82 11.28 -24.30
C LEU A 205 5.99 11.15 -25.57
N VAL A 206 6.31 11.87 -26.64
CA VAL A 206 5.52 11.85 -27.89
C VAL A 206 5.45 10.44 -28.51
N PRO A 207 6.56 9.74 -28.76
CA PRO A 207 6.52 8.37 -29.27
C PRO A 207 5.83 7.40 -28.31
N LEU A 208 6.02 7.57 -26.99
CA LEU A 208 5.40 6.74 -25.98
C LEU A 208 3.86 6.88 -25.98
N PHE A 209 3.35 8.12 -26.11
CA PHE A 209 1.91 8.36 -26.25
C PHE A 209 1.34 7.72 -27.51
N ILE A 210 2.00 7.89 -28.65
CA ILE A 210 1.56 7.29 -29.93
C ILE A 210 1.49 5.77 -29.80
N SER A 211 2.51 5.14 -29.19
CA SER A 211 2.52 3.69 -28.94
C SER A 211 1.43 3.26 -27.98
N ALA A 212 1.19 4.01 -26.90
CA ALA A 212 0.15 3.70 -25.93
C ALA A 212 -1.26 3.76 -26.57
N PHE A 213 -1.53 4.79 -27.40
CA PHE A 213 -2.80 4.87 -28.13
C PHE A 213 -2.98 3.73 -29.13
N ARG A 214 -1.94 3.40 -29.89
CA ARG A 214 -1.99 2.26 -30.83
C ARG A 214 -2.33 0.96 -30.10
N ARG A 215 -1.70 0.70 -28.97
CA ARG A 215 -1.99 -0.48 -28.14
C ARG A 215 -3.41 -0.47 -27.59
N ALA A 216 -3.91 0.70 -27.20
CA ALA A 216 -5.29 0.84 -26.72
C ALA A 216 -6.29 0.50 -27.82
N ASP A 217 -6.03 0.97 -29.06
CA ASP A 217 -6.86 0.70 -30.24
C ASP A 217 -6.82 -0.77 -30.64
N GLU A 218 -5.63 -1.39 -30.67
CA GLU A 218 -5.46 -2.83 -30.90
C GLU A 218 -6.20 -3.67 -29.85
N LEU A 219 -6.12 -3.27 -28.57
CA LEU A 219 -6.82 -3.95 -27.49
C LEU A 219 -8.35 -3.78 -27.62
N ALA A 220 -8.83 -2.58 -27.92
CA ALA A 220 -10.26 -2.32 -28.13
C ALA A 220 -10.81 -3.18 -29.25
N THR A 221 -10.15 -3.18 -30.42
CA THR A 221 -10.50 -4.05 -31.56
C THR A 221 -10.50 -5.53 -31.17
N ALA A 222 -9.49 -5.99 -30.45
CA ALA A 222 -9.43 -7.38 -30.00
C ALA A 222 -10.56 -7.73 -29.01
N MET A 223 -11.01 -6.78 -28.19
CA MET A 223 -12.14 -6.96 -27.27
C MET A 223 -13.46 -7.00 -28.03
N GLU A 224 -13.65 -6.13 -29.02
CA GLU A 224 -14.83 -6.13 -29.89
C GLU A 224 -14.95 -7.44 -30.68
N CYS A 225 -13.86 -7.93 -31.28
CA CYS A 225 -13.83 -9.22 -31.96
C CYS A 225 -14.16 -10.40 -31.04
N ARG A 226 -13.98 -10.25 -29.72
CA ARG A 226 -14.38 -11.25 -28.72
C ARG A 226 -15.76 -11.00 -28.15
N CYS A 227 -16.57 -10.14 -28.77
CA CYS A 227 -17.92 -9.79 -28.36
C CYS A 227 -17.98 -9.23 -26.92
N TYR A 228 -17.03 -8.35 -26.59
CA TYR A 228 -17.07 -7.68 -25.28
C TYR A 228 -18.16 -6.60 -25.27
N HIS A 229 -19.17 -6.74 -24.39
CA HIS A 229 -20.30 -5.81 -24.26
C HIS A 229 -20.43 -5.25 -22.82
N GLY A 230 -19.33 -5.16 -22.08
CA GLY A 230 -19.34 -4.69 -20.70
C GLY A 230 -19.29 -5.81 -19.66
N GLY A 231 -19.61 -5.48 -18.42
CA GLY A 231 -19.52 -6.40 -17.26
C GLY A 231 -20.71 -7.29 -17.01
N GLU A 232 -21.86 -7.02 -17.63
CA GLU A 232 -23.10 -7.78 -17.41
C GLU A 232 -23.06 -9.15 -18.10
N GLY A 233 -23.53 -10.19 -17.40
CA GLY A 233 -23.61 -11.56 -17.94
C GLY A 233 -22.27 -12.30 -18.08
N ARG A 234 -21.14 -11.73 -17.66
CA ARG A 234 -19.82 -12.38 -17.77
C ARG A 234 -19.50 -13.32 -16.61
N THR A 235 -18.95 -14.48 -16.96
CA THR A 235 -18.30 -15.39 -15.99
C THR A 235 -16.83 -15.04 -15.87
N ARG A 236 -16.24 -15.31 -14.69
CA ARG A 236 -14.80 -15.10 -14.42
C ARG A 236 -14.06 -16.42 -14.46
N LEU A 237 -12.89 -16.41 -15.07
CA LEU A 237 -11.98 -17.58 -15.10
C LEU A 237 -11.49 -17.92 -13.67
N HIS A 238 -11.08 -16.90 -12.92
CA HIS A 238 -10.66 -17.04 -11.52
C HIS A 238 -11.69 -16.40 -10.60
N VAL A 239 -12.44 -17.23 -9.89
CA VAL A 239 -13.43 -16.79 -8.91
C VAL A 239 -12.80 -16.82 -7.52
N LEU A 240 -12.72 -15.64 -6.86
CA LEU A 240 -12.32 -15.57 -5.47
C LEU A 240 -13.37 -16.30 -4.61
N GLN A 241 -12.95 -17.28 -3.82
CA GLN A 241 -13.81 -18.06 -2.92
C GLN A 241 -13.25 -18.01 -1.51
N TYR A 242 -14.11 -17.66 -0.55
CA TYR A 242 -13.74 -17.72 0.85
C TYR A 242 -13.53 -19.16 1.28
N GLN A 243 -12.39 -19.42 1.90
CA GLN A 243 -12.07 -20.70 2.52
C GLN A 243 -12.27 -20.62 4.04
N THR A 244 -12.34 -21.76 4.71
CA THR A 244 -12.43 -21.83 6.18
C THR A 244 -11.34 -21.02 6.88
N ARG A 245 -10.14 -20.96 6.27
CA ARG A 245 -9.00 -20.18 6.78
C ARG A 245 -9.30 -18.68 6.84
N ASP A 246 -10.06 -18.16 5.86
CA ASP A 246 -10.43 -16.76 5.77
C ASP A 246 -11.39 -16.36 6.90
N TYR A 247 -12.37 -17.21 7.18
CA TYR A 247 -13.30 -16.99 8.29
C TYR A 247 -12.60 -17.03 9.64
N ILE A 248 -11.67 -18.00 9.85
CA ILE A 248 -10.86 -18.07 11.07
C ILE A 248 -10.01 -16.80 11.23
N ALA A 249 -9.38 -16.33 10.16
CA ALA A 249 -8.56 -15.13 10.19
C ALA A 249 -9.38 -13.87 10.50
N LEU A 250 -10.58 -13.72 9.90
CA LEU A 250 -11.49 -12.62 10.21
C LEU A 250 -12.00 -12.67 11.65
N ALA A 251 -12.39 -13.86 12.13
CA ALA A 251 -12.81 -14.04 13.52
C ALA A 251 -11.68 -13.67 14.50
N ALA A 252 -10.45 -14.12 14.23
CA ALA A 252 -9.28 -13.75 15.03
C ALA A 252 -9.04 -12.25 15.02
N GLY A 253 -9.13 -11.59 13.86
CA GLY A 253 -9.01 -10.13 13.73
C GLY A 253 -10.08 -9.37 14.54
N ALA A 254 -11.33 -9.85 14.49
CA ALA A 254 -12.43 -9.27 15.27
C ALA A 254 -12.24 -9.45 16.78
N VAL A 255 -11.76 -10.62 17.21
CA VAL A 255 -11.44 -10.88 18.64
C VAL A 255 -10.30 -9.97 19.12
N ILE A 256 -9.25 -9.78 18.32
CA ILE A 256 -8.16 -8.87 18.66
C ILE A 256 -8.67 -7.43 18.80
N LEU A 257 -9.50 -6.96 17.86
CA LEU A 257 -10.11 -5.64 17.94
C LEU A 257 -10.96 -5.49 19.22
N ALA A 258 -11.81 -6.49 19.50
CA ALA A 258 -12.63 -6.50 20.72
C ALA A 258 -11.76 -6.48 21.99
N ALA A 259 -10.67 -7.25 22.03
CA ALA A 259 -9.73 -7.26 23.15
C ALA A 259 -9.09 -5.87 23.37
N VAL A 260 -8.66 -5.19 22.30
CA VAL A 260 -8.09 -3.82 22.38
C VAL A 260 -9.12 -2.82 22.89
N ILE A 261 -10.39 -2.93 22.45
CA ILE A 261 -11.47 -2.05 22.93
C ILE A 261 -11.77 -2.30 24.41
N LEU A 262 -11.81 -3.58 24.84
CA LEU A 262 -12.01 -3.93 26.25
C LEU A 262 -10.87 -3.43 27.14
N MET A 263 -9.61 -3.60 26.72
CA MET A 263 -8.44 -3.06 27.44
C MET A 263 -8.49 -1.53 27.56
N ARG A 264 -8.95 -0.85 26.51
CA ARG A 264 -9.16 0.60 26.54
C ARG A 264 -10.18 1.00 27.59
N ASN A 265 -11.32 0.27 27.69
CA ASN A 265 -12.41 0.60 28.62
C ASN A 265 -12.06 0.21 30.07
N ALA A 266 -11.25 -0.83 30.25
CA ALA A 266 -10.78 -1.27 31.57
C ALA A 266 -9.70 -0.35 32.17
N GLY A 267 -9.18 0.60 31.40
CA GLY A 267 -8.14 1.55 31.87
C GLY A 267 -6.75 0.92 32.06
N ILE A 268 -6.57 -0.36 31.60
CA ILE A 268 -5.33 -1.13 31.77
C ILE A 268 -4.36 -0.84 30.62
#